data_6960c49751f6dd7d9dc24d9c71d183b9
#
_entry.id   6960c49751f6dd7d9dc24d9c71d183b9
#
_cell.length_a   1.000
_cell.length_b   1.000
_cell.length_c   1.000
_cell.angle_alpha   90.00
_cell.angle_beta   90.00
_cell.angle_gamma   90.00
#
_symmetry.space_group_name_H-M   'P 1'
#
loop_
_entity.id
_entity.type
_entity.pdbx_description
1 polymer ?
#
loop_
_entity_poly.entity_id
_entity_poly.type
_entity_poly.pdbx_seq_one_letter_code
_entity_poly.pdbx_strand_id
1 'polypeptide(L)'
;MDPEAQVAAYAAATEQALADGFAGLRVAIDVTALVRQPTQIDAVARYEHLIDQYMVTHPFAALCGYNRAELGEQTVAQLACMHPNTTRDATPFRLYGSTDAGCSAELAGELDLLSAELFPTALRRANPRARGGRVVVDAAQVGFMDHRSLIALDDHARDRGMPVLLRTELSTPARVIDALDLTGVRVDSAAGSARSSRRVA
;
A
#
# COMPACT_ATOMS: atom_id res chain seq x y z
N MET A 1 -2.58 6.87 18.71
CA MET A 1 -1.56 5.81 18.50
C MET A 1 -0.42 6.43 17.71
N ASP A 2 0.81 6.15 18.09
CA ASP A 2 2.02 6.49 17.33
C ASP A 2 2.37 5.29 16.43
N PRO A 3 2.33 5.42 15.10
CA PRO A 3 2.55 4.31 14.17
C PRO A 3 3.94 3.67 14.28
N GLU A 4 4.99 4.49 14.40
CA GLU A 4 6.38 4.03 14.49
C GLU A 4 6.63 3.30 15.82
N ALA A 5 6.13 3.84 16.93
CA ALA A 5 6.25 3.19 18.25
C ALA A 5 5.51 1.85 18.30
N GLN A 6 4.36 1.74 17.61
CA GLN A 6 3.61 0.49 17.55
C GLN A 6 4.35 -0.59 16.74
N VAL A 7 4.98 -0.22 15.64
CA VAL A 7 5.82 -1.15 14.86
C VAL A 7 7.02 -1.62 15.69
N ALA A 8 7.69 -0.70 16.41
CA ALA A 8 8.81 -1.03 17.28
C ALA A 8 8.40 -2.00 18.40
N ALA A 9 7.20 -1.83 18.97
CA ALA A 9 6.69 -2.74 20.01
C ALA A 9 6.46 -4.17 19.45
N TYR A 10 5.90 -4.30 18.25
CA TYR A 10 5.75 -5.61 17.61
C TYR A 10 7.08 -6.23 17.16
N ALA A 11 8.04 -5.40 16.76
CA ALA A 11 9.40 -5.88 16.45
C ALA A 11 10.05 -6.49 17.70
N ALA A 12 10.02 -5.80 18.83
CA ALA A 12 10.54 -6.32 20.10
C ALA A 12 9.83 -7.60 20.54
N ALA A 13 8.49 -7.66 20.41
CA ALA A 13 7.72 -8.86 20.74
C ALA A 13 8.05 -10.04 19.82
N THR A 14 8.33 -9.78 18.53
CA THR A 14 8.76 -10.82 17.57
C THR A 14 10.14 -11.36 17.93
N GLU A 15 11.09 -10.48 18.27
CA GLU A 15 12.44 -10.87 18.72
C GLU A 15 12.38 -11.71 20.00
N GLN A 16 11.53 -11.31 20.95
CA GLN A 16 11.32 -12.10 22.18
C GLN A 16 10.74 -13.48 21.87
N ALA A 17 9.73 -13.57 20.99
CA ALA A 17 9.17 -14.86 20.59
C ALA A 17 10.21 -15.78 19.94
N LEU A 18 11.09 -15.24 19.10
CA LEU A 18 12.20 -16.00 18.53
C LEU A 18 13.23 -16.45 19.59
N ALA A 19 13.55 -15.59 20.56
CA ALA A 19 14.44 -15.93 21.68
C ALA A 19 13.86 -17.04 22.58
N ASP A 20 12.54 -17.08 22.72
CA ASP A 20 11.79 -18.10 23.46
C ASP A 20 11.63 -19.42 22.67
N GLY A 21 12.15 -19.51 21.45
CA GLY A 21 12.17 -20.71 20.61
C GLY A 21 10.96 -20.86 19.68
N PHE A 22 10.12 -19.85 19.53
CA PHE A 22 9.02 -19.85 18.56
C PHE A 22 9.54 -19.49 17.15
N ALA A 23 8.78 -19.86 16.10
CA ALA A 23 9.15 -19.59 14.72
C ALA A 23 8.82 -18.15 14.26
N GLY A 24 8.15 -17.35 15.11
CA GLY A 24 7.72 -15.98 14.84
C GLY A 24 6.53 -15.59 15.72
N LEU A 25 5.95 -14.43 15.43
CA LEU A 25 4.78 -13.88 16.14
C LEU A 25 3.58 -13.75 15.20
N ARG A 26 2.41 -14.16 15.66
CA ARG A 26 1.14 -13.92 14.97
C ARG A 26 0.18 -13.15 15.87
N VAL A 27 -0.45 -12.12 15.32
CA VAL A 27 -1.39 -11.26 16.03
C VAL A 27 -2.74 -11.30 15.32
N ALA A 28 -3.83 -11.44 16.08
CA ALA A 28 -5.19 -11.21 15.59
C ALA A 28 -5.83 -10.13 16.47
N ILE A 29 -6.35 -9.08 15.87
CA ILE A 29 -6.87 -7.92 16.58
C ILE A 29 -8.17 -7.42 15.95
N ASP A 30 -9.15 -7.06 16.80
CA ASP A 30 -10.28 -6.21 16.39
C ASP A 30 -9.85 -4.74 16.48
N VAL A 31 -9.70 -4.10 15.33
CA VAL A 31 -9.24 -2.71 15.19
C VAL A 31 -10.39 -1.70 15.32
N THR A 32 -11.65 -2.15 15.35
CA THR A 32 -12.85 -1.32 15.31
C THR A 32 -12.81 -0.17 16.32
N ALA A 33 -12.44 -0.45 17.56
CA ALA A 33 -12.37 0.57 18.62
C ALA A 33 -11.28 1.63 18.40
N LEU A 34 -10.27 1.34 17.59
CA LEU A 34 -9.11 2.20 17.33
C LEU A 34 -9.30 3.15 16.16
N VAL A 35 -10.43 3.07 15.42
CA VAL A 35 -10.64 3.79 14.14
C VAL A 35 -11.98 4.52 14.08
N ARG A 36 -12.48 4.97 15.23
CA ARG A 36 -13.76 5.70 15.33
C ARG A 36 -13.67 7.18 14.95
N GLN A 37 -12.46 7.75 14.93
CA GLN A 37 -12.24 9.15 14.62
C GLN A 37 -11.31 9.28 13.40
N PRO A 38 -11.45 10.32 12.55
CA PRO A 38 -10.62 10.51 11.35
C PRO A 38 -9.12 10.47 11.63
N THR A 39 -8.66 11.13 12.69
CA THR A 39 -7.24 11.14 13.09
C THR A 39 -6.73 9.77 13.53
N GLN A 40 -7.61 8.92 14.07
CA GLN A 40 -7.30 7.54 14.41
C GLN A 40 -7.19 6.67 13.15
N ILE A 41 -8.08 6.87 12.18
CA ILE A 41 -8.02 6.20 10.86
C ILE A 41 -6.70 6.52 10.16
N ASP A 42 -6.28 7.81 10.15
CA ASP A 42 -5.02 8.22 9.55
C ASP A 42 -3.81 7.55 10.23
N ALA A 43 -3.80 7.50 11.56
CA ALA A 43 -2.74 6.86 12.33
C ALA A 43 -2.68 5.35 12.09
N VAL A 44 -3.84 4.66 12.09
CA VAL A 44 -3.91 3.21 11.83
C VAL A 44 -3.51 2.91 10.39
N ALA A 45 -4.01 3.63 9.39
CA ALA A 45 -3.63 3.42 8.00
C ALA A 45 -2.12 3.63 7.77
N ARG A 46 -1.52 4.62 8.44
CA ARG A 46 -0.07 4.80 8.41
C ARG A 46 0.67 3.63 9.07
N TYR A 47 0.19 3.16 10.22
CA TYR A 47 0.73 2.00 10.91
C TYR A 47 0.64 0.74 10.02
N GLU A 48 -0.50 0.48 9.36
CA GLU A 48 -0.67 -0.68 8.47
C GLU A 48 0.38 -0.72 7.35
N HIS A 49 0.65 0.43 6.73
CA HIS A 49 1.70 0.51 5.70
C HIS A 49 3.11 0.24 6.26
N LEU A 50 3.42 0.71 7.47
CA LEU A 50 4.73 0.51 8.10
C LEU A 50 4.92 -0.93 8.58
N ILE A 51 3.90 -1.52 9.20
CA ILE A 51 3.97 -2.91 9.70
C ILE A 51 4.01 -3.90 8.53
N ASP A 52 3.34 -3.60 7.42
CA ASP A 52 3.40 -4.40 6.21
C ASP A 52 4.84 -4.47 5.66
N GLN A 53 5.55 -3.34 5.62
CA GLN A 53 6.98 -3.33 5.26
C GLN A 53 7.85 -4.16 6.23
N TYR A 54 7.52 -4.17 7.53
CA TYR A 54 8.20 -4.99 8.52
C TYR A 54 7.93 -6.49 8.28
N MET A 55 6.69 -6.88 7.99
CA MET A 55 6.28 -8.26 7.70
C MET A 55 7.01 -8.88 6.50
N VAL A 56 7.41 -8.07 5.52
CA VAL A 56 8.14 -8.54 4.33
C VAL A 56 9.45 -9.27 4.70
N THR A 57 10.12 -8.85 5.76
CA THR A 57 11.48 -9.32 6.12
C THR A 57 11.55 -10.03 7.46
N HIS A 58 10.47 -10.06 8.25
CA HIS A 58 10.45 -10.62 9.60
C HIS A 58 9.34 -11.66 9.74
N PRO A 59 9.51 -12.67 10.60
CA PRO A 59 8.52 -13.72 10.82
C PRO A 59 7.38 -13.22 11.72
N PHE A 60 6.70 -12.19 11.26
CA PHE A 60 5.51 -11.58 11.88
C PHE A 60 4.34 -11.65 10.91
N ALA A 61 3.15 -11.94 11.43
CA ALA A 61 1.91 -11.91 10.66
C ALA A 61 0.79 -11.31 11.51
N ALA A 62 -0.07 -10.49 10.89
CA ALA A 62 -1.21 -9.88 11.54
C ALA A 62 -2.51 -10.14 10.77
N LEU A 63 -3.60 -10.32 11.52
CA LEU A 63 -4.97 -10.36 11.04
C LEU A 63 -5.75 -9.23 11.70
N CYS A 64 -6.16 -8.24 10.91
CA CYS A 64 -6.93 -7.08 11.35
C CYS A 64 -8.42 -7.30 11.05
N GLY A 65 -9.25 -7.33 12.08
CA GLY A 65 -10.71 -7.39 11.98
C GLY A 65 -11.33 -5.99 12.09
N TYR A 66 -12.34 -5.72 11.25
CA TYR A 66 -13.09 -4.46 11.23
C TYR A 66 -14.59 -4.76 11.26
N ASN A 67 -15.32 -4.24 12.23
CA ASN A 67 -16.77 -4.36 12.28
C ASN A 67 -17.42 -3.44 11.24
N ARG A 68 -17.78 -3.98 10.10
CA ARG A 68 -18.36 -3.25 8.98
C ARG A 68 -19.70 -2.58 9.35
N ALA A 69 -20.49 -3.20 10.20
CA ALA A 69 -21.77 -2.64 10.65
C ALA A 69 -21.59 -1.40 11.52
N GLU A 70 -20.51 -1.30 12.28
CA GLU A 70 -20.20 -0.15 13.13
C GLU A 70 -19.46 0.97 12.36
N LEU A 71 -18.48 0.60 11.51
CA LEU A 71 -17.60 1.56 10.85
C LEU A 71 -18.14 2.08 9.51
N GLY A 72 -19.03 1.32 8.86
CA GLY A 72 -19.51 1.60 7.50
C GLY A 72 -18.51 1.18 6.41
N GLU A 73 -19.01 1.00 5.20
CA GLU A 73 -18.24 0.52 4.05
C GLU A 73 -17.05 1.44 3.70
N GLN A 74 -17.26 2.74 3.75
CA GLN A 74 -16.23 3.71 3.39
C GLN A 74 -15.01 3.65 4.34
N THR A 75 -15.23 3.56 5.65
CA THR A 75 -14.13 3.44 6.63
C THR A 75 -13.40 2.11 6.45
N VAL A 76 -14.13 1.03 6.25
CA VAL A 76 -13.53 -0.28 6.00
C VAL A 76 -12.68 -0.26 4.72
N ALA A 77 -13.16 0.32 3.63
CA ALA A 77 -12.40 0.44 2.39
C ALA A 77 -11.11 1.26 2.57
N GLN A 78 -11.16 2.35 3.37
CA GLN A 78 -10.00 3.20 3.67
C GLN A 78 -8.88 2.48 4.42
N LEU A 79 -9.21 1.45 5.18
CA LEU A 79 -8.25 0.64 5.92
C LEU A 79 -7.87 -0.63 5.13
N ALA A 80 -8.85 -1.30 4.55
CA ALA A 80 -8.64 -2.50 3.75
C ALA A 80 -7.68 -2.27 2.58
N CYS A 81 -7.72 -1.08 1.93
CA CYS A 81 -6.83 -0.78 0.82
C CYS A 81 -5.34 -0.71 1.20
N MET A 82 -5.00 -0.67 2.49
CA MET A 82 -3.62 -0.65 2.98
C MET A 82 -3.03 -2.06 3.20
N HIS A 83 -3.79 -3.13 2.96
CA HIS A 83 -3.37 -4.51 3.21
C HIS A 83 -3.06 -5.27 1.90
N PRO A 84 -2.08 -6.18 1.91
CA PRO A 84 -1.79 -7.05 0.75
C PRO A 84 -2.91 -8.05 0.48
N ASN A 85 -3.64 -8.45 1.52
CA ASN A 85 -4.76 -9.39 1.43
C ASN A 85 -5.98 -8.85 2.18
N THR A 86 -7.15 -8.97 1.57
CA THR A 86 -8.43 -8.50 2.14
C THR A 86 -9.53 -9.52 1.89
N THR A 87 -10.64 -9.40 2.63
CA THR A 87 -11.87 -10.09 2.23
C THR A 87 -12.35 -9.56 0.88
N ARG A 88 -13.05 -10.40 0.14
CA ARG A 88 -13.62 -10.03 -1.17
C ARG A 88 -14.45 -8.74 -1.04
N ASP A 89 -14.32 -7.87 -2.03
CA ASP A 89 -15.10 -6.62 -2.17
C ASP A 89 -14.94 -5.62 -1.00
N ALA A 90 -13.90 -5.76 -0.17
CA ALA A 90 -13.64 -4.80 0.90
C ALA A 90 -13.08 -3.47 0.38
N THR A 91 -12.43 -3.48 -0.78
CA THR A 91 -11.83 -2.30 -1.42
C THR A 91 -11.63 -2.56 -2.92
N PRO A 92 -11.72 -1.54 -3.79
CA PRO A 92 -11.47 -1.68 -5.23
C PRO A 92 -10.00 -1.90 -5.57
N PHE A 93 -9.08 -1.39 -4.77
CA PHE A 93 -7.64 -1.52 -4.96
C PHE A 93 -6.93 -1.75 -3.64
N ARG A 94 -5.65 -2.10 -3.69
CA ARG A 94 -4.76 -2.25 -2.54
C ARG A 94 -3.43 -1.57 -2.81
N LEU A 95 -2.92 -0.82 -1.81
CA LEU A 95 -1.64 -0.13 -1.82
C LEU A 95 -0.85 -0.55 -0.57
N TYR A 96 0.15 -1.41 -0.73
CA TYR A 96 0.82 -2.10 0.37
C TYR A 96 2.34 -2.16 0.18
N GLY A 97 3.06 -2.69 1.17
CA GLY A 97 4.51 -2.84 1.14
C GLY A 97 4.97 -3.83 0.08
N SER A 98 6.13 -3.56 -0.53
CA SER A 98 6.70 -4.45 -1.54
C SER A 98 7.76 -5.38 -0.96
N THR A 99 7.79 -6.62 -1.44
CA THR A 99 8.89 -7.56 -1.21
C THR A 99 10.11 -7.27 -2.07
N ASP A 100 9.99 -6.43 -3.12
CA ASP A 100 11.10 -5.95 -3.92
C ASP A 100 11.74 -4.73 -3.24
N ALA A 101 13.02 -4.86 -2.84
CA ALA A 101 13.79 -3.77 -2.24
C ALA A 101 13.92 -2.53 -3.14
N GLY A 102 13.74 -2.68 -4.45
CA GLY A 102 13.71 -1.59 -5.43
C GLY A 102 12.37 -0.85 -5.52
N CYS A 103 11.31 -1.35 -4.88
CA CYS A 103 9.98 -0.76 -4.89
C CYS A 103 9.67 -0.04 -3.57
N SER A 104 8.89 1.04 -3.66
CA SER A 104 8.39 1.79 -2.51
C SER A 104 7.06 1.24 -2.00
N ALA A 105 6.22 0.77 -2.93
CA ALA A 105 4.93 0.15 -2.66
C ALA A 105 4.48 -0.71 -3.85
N GLU A 106 3.57 -1.64 -3.58
CA GLU A 106 2.81 -2.39 -4.59
C GLU A 106 1.38 -1.86 -4.67
N LEU A 107 0.84 -1.82 -5.88
CA LEU A 107 -0.52 -1.41 -6.20
C LEU A 107 -1.22 -2.53 -6.98
N ALA A 108 -2.42 -2.92 -6.54
CA ALA A 108 -3.17 -4.01 -7.15
C ALA A 108 -4.67 -3.66 -7.22
N GLY A 109 -5.41 -4.25 -8.16
CA GLY A 109 -6.84 -4.08 -8.34
C GLY A 109 -7.19 -3.09 -9.45
N GLU A 110 -8.26 -2.32 -9.27
CA GLU A 110 -8.76 -1.38 -10.27
C GLU A 110 -8.88 0.03 -9.68
N LEU A 111 -8.42 1.00 -10.46
CA LEU A 111 -8.47 2.42 -10.10
C LEU A 111 -9.38 3.14 -11.10
N ASP A 112 -10.62 3.26 -10.73
CA ASP A 112 -11.71 3.87 -11.49
C ASP A 112 -12.39 5.01 -10.72
N LEU A 113 -13.58 5.41 -11.14
CA LEU A 113 -14.36 6.46 -10.50
C LEU A 113 -14.65 6.16 -9.02
N LEU A 114 -14.82 4.90 -8.62
CA LEU A 114 -15.12 4.51 -7.23
C LEU A 114 -13.91 4.69 -6.33
N SER A 115 -12.71 4.64 -6.89
CA SER A 115 -11.45 4.84 -6.16
C SER A 115 -10.94 6.30 -6.17
N ALA A 116 -11.61 7.21 -6.87
CA ALA A 116 -11.13 8.57 -7.14
C ALA A 116 -10.81 9.41 -5.90
N GLU A 117 -11.55 9.24 -4.80
CA GLU A 117 -11.29 9.92 -3.52
C GLU A 117 -10.43 9.08 -2.58
N LEU A 118 -10.57 7.76 -2.67
CA LEU A 118 -9.87 6.81 -1.82
C LEU A 118 -8.37 6.75 -2.14
N PHE A 119 -8.00 6.72 -3.42
CA PHE A 119 -6.62 6.53 -3.85
C PHE A 119 -5.68 7.68 -3.44
N PRO A 120 -6.00 8.98 -3.65
CA PRO A 120 -5.17 10.08 -3.15
C PRO A 120 -5.01 10.03 -1.61
N THR A 121 -6.07 9.64 -0.90
CA THR A 121 -6.04 9.50 0.56
C THR A 121 -5.11 8.35 0.98
N ALA A 122 -5.18 7.20 0.31
CA ALA A 122 -4.30 6.07 0.57
C ALA A 122 -2.83 6.41 0.30
N LEU A 123 -2.52 7.09 -0.81
CA LEU A 123 -1.16 7.57 -1.14
C LEU A 123 -0.60 8.49 -0.05
N ARG A 124 -1.39 9.45 0.41
CA ARG A 124 -0.98 10.39 1.45
C ARG A 124 -0.69 9.67 2.77
N ARG A 125 -1.54 8.70 3.18
CA ARG A 125 -1.39 7.91 4.40
C ARG A 125 -0.22 6.94 4.33
N ALA A 126 -0.11 6.18 3.26
CA ALA A 126 1.01 5.26 3.02
C ALA A 126 2.33 6.03 3.03
N ASN A 127 2.33 7.21 2.41
CA ASN A 127 3.53 8.03 2.27
C ASN A 127 4.76 7.18 1.89
N PRO A 128 4.74 6.48 0.74
CA PRO A 128 5.76 5.51 0.38
C PRO A 128 7.15 6.15 0.41
N ARG A 129 8.13 5.44 1.00
CA ARG A 129 9.50 5.94 1.10
C ARG A 129 10.19 5.94 -0.25
N ALA A 130 10.91 7.01 -0.55
CA ALA A 130 11.73 7.10 -1.76
C ALA A 130 12.81 6.02 -1.79
N ARG A 131 13.05 5.48 -2.97
CA ARG A 131 14.15 4.56 -3.30
C ARG A 131 14.99 5.21 -4.40
N GLY A 132 16.26 5.50 -4.12
CA GLY A 132 17.13 6.17 -5.08
C GLY A 132 16.61 7.51 -5.59
N GLY A 133 16.02 8.35 -4.71
CA GLY A 133 15.51 9.67 -5.04
C GLY A 133 14.16 9.71 -5.77
N ARG A 134 13.43 8.59 -5.82
CA ARG A 134 12.10 8.50 -6.45
C ARG A 134 11.19 7.56 -5.67
N VAL A 135 9.89 7.72 -5.81
CA VAL A 135 8.89 6.77 -5.30
C VAL A 135 8.60 5.75 -6.42
N VAL A 136 8.91 4.48 -6.18
CA VAL A 136 8.69 3.41 -7.17
C VAL A 136 7.44 2.64 -6.78
N VAL A 137 6.40 2.70 -7.62
CA VAL A 137 5.13 1.97 -7.42
C VAL A 137 5.06 0.83 -8.43
N ASP A 138 5.05 -0.41 -7.93
CA ASP A 138 4.81 -1.60 -8.76
C ASP A 138 3.29 -1.79 -8.93
N ALA A 139 2.81 -1.56 -10.13
CA ALA A 139 1.41 -1.69 -10.54
C ALA A 139 1.19 -2.84 -11.53
N ALA A 140 2.03 -3.87 -11.48
CA ALA A 140 1.89 -5.05 -12.35
C ALA A 140 0.59 -5.84 -12.07
N GLN A 141 -0.01 -5.68 -10.89
CA GLN A 141 -1.29 -6.31 -10.52
C GLN A 141 -2.51 -5.38 -10.68
N VAL A 142 -2.33 -4.23 -11.36
CA VAL A 142 -3.43 -3.31 -11.67
C VAL A 142 -4.07 -3.73 -13.00
N GLY A 143 -5.37 -4.01 -12.98
CA GLY A 143 -6.16 -4.36 -14.15
C GLY A 143 -6.63 -3.14 -14.94
N PHE A 144 -6.91 -2.05 -14.25
CA PHE A 144 -7.37 -0.79 -14.83
C PHE A 144 -6.91 0.42 -14.01
N MET A 145 -6.55 1.51 -14.71
CA MET A 145 -6.17 2.78 -14.08
C MET A 145 -6.70 3.95 -14.93
N ASP A 146 -7.55 4.78 -14.32
CA ASP A 146 -8.08 5.96 -14.98
C ASP A 146 -7.12 7.17 -14.89
N HIS A 147 -7.47 8.26 -15.58
CA HIS A 147 -6.67 9.50 -15.59
C HIS A 147 -6.60 10.18 -14.22
N ARG A 148 -7.63 10.07 -13.36
CA ARG A 148 -7.64 10.68 -12.02
C ARG A 148 -6.58 10.06 -11.13
N SER A 149 -6.39 8.76 -11.24
CA SER A 149 -5.36 8.03 -10.49
C SER A 149 -3.95 8.45 -10.92
N LEU A 150 -3.73 8.72 -12.20
CA LEU A 150 -2.46 9.24 -12.71
C LEU A 150 -2.21 10.68 -12.26
N ILE A 151 -3.24 11.52 -12.25
CA ILE A 151 -3.18 12.88 -11.69
C ILE A 151 -2.84 12.81 -10.19
N ALA A 152 -3.46 11.91 -9.43
CA ALA A 152 -3.16 11.76 -8.00
C ALA A 152 -1.70 11.33 -7.73
N LEU A 153 -1.11 10.48 -8.59
CA LEU A 153 0.32 10.14 -8.52
C LEU A 153 1.20 11.34 -8.85
N ASP A 154 0.83 12.15 -9.82
CA ASP A 154 1.56 13.35 -10.23
C ASP A 154 1.48 14.45 -9.15
N ASP A 155 0.31 14.66 -8.55
CA ASP A 155 0.13 15.58 -7.43
C ASP A 155 0.96 15.13 -6.21
N HIS A 156 0.93 13.82 -5.88
CA HIS A 156 1.76 13.26 -4.83
C HIS A 156 3.25 13.47 -5.08
N ALA A 157 3.71 13.34 -6.33
CA ALA A 157 5.09 13.59 -6.72
C ALA A 157 5.47 15.06 -6.51
N ARG A 158 4.61 16.00 -6.92
CA ARG A 158 4.81 17.45 -6.76
C ARG A 158 4.83 17.88 -5.30
N ASP A 159 3.85 17.42 -4.51
CA ASP A 159 3.74 17.73 -3.08
C ASP A 159 4.97 17.28 -2.29
N ARG A 160 5.60 16.20 -2.74
CA ARG A 160 6.79 15.61 -2.11
C ARG A 160 8.11 16.11 -2.71
N GLY A 161 8.07 16.81 -3.84
CA GLY A 161 9.28 17.16 -4.60
C GLY A 161 10.08 15.92 -5.07
N MET A 162 9.41 14.80 -5.26
CA MET A 162 10.03 13.52 -5.64
C MET A 162 9.23 12.83 -6.75
N PRO A 163 9.88 12.47 -7.88
CA PRO A 163 9.19 11.82 -8.98
C PRO A 163 8.67 10.44 -8.61
N VAL A 164 7.51 10.09 -9.16
CA VAL A 164 6.92 8.74 -9.09
C VAL A 164 7.30 7.97 -10.35
N LEU A 165 7.84 6.78 -10.17
CA LEU A 165 8.07 5.79 -11.22
C LEU A 165 7.01 4.69 -11.11
N LEU A 166 6.11 4.61 -12.08
CA LEU A 166 5.06 3.61 -12.15
C LEU A 166 5.52 2.43 -13.01
N ARG A 167 5.71 1.26 -12.41
CA ARG A 167 5.98 0.00 -13.12
C ARG A 167 4.67 -0.67 -13.47
N THR A 168 4.31 -0.75 -14.75
CA THR A 168 3.05 -1.34 -15.20
C THR A 168 3.19 -1.96 -16.59
N GLU A 169 2.40 -3.00 -16.86
CA GLU A 169 2.26 -3.59 -18.18
C GLU A 169 1.13 -2.96 -18.99
N LEU A 170 0.33 -2.06 -18.38
CA LEU A 170 -0.72 -1.34 -19.07
C LEU A 170 -0.11 -0.30 -20.02
N SER A 171 -0.59 -0.25 -21.27
CA SER A 171 -0.14 0.71 -22.27
C SER A 171 -0.81 2.10 -22.14
N THR A 172 -1.99 2.14 -21.50
CA THR A 172 -2.79 3.37 -21.36
C THR A 172 -2.14 4.43 -20.49
N PRO A 173 -1.52 4.12 -19.33
CA PRO A 173 -0.94 5.13 -18.44
C PRO A 173 0.07 6.05 -19.12
N ALA A 174 1.01 5.51 -19.91
CA ALA A 174 2.01 6.32 -20.60
C ALA A 174 1.36 7.35 -21.53
N ARG A 175 0.36 6.93 -22.31
CA ARG A 175 -0.36 7.81 -23.25
C ARG A 175 -1.16 8.91 -22.55
N VAL A 176 -1.75 8.60 -21.39
CA VAL A 176 -2.52 9.59 -20.61
C VAL A 176 -1.57 10.58 -19.93
N ILE A 177 -0.44 10.13 -19.42
CA ILE A 177 0.61 10.99 -18.83
C ILE A 177 1.08 12.01 -19.87
N ASP A 178 1.40 11.56 -21.09
CA ASP A 178 1.82 12.43 -22.19
C ASP A 178 0.70 13.41 -22.62
N ALA A 179 -0.54 12.92 -22.73
CA ALA A 179 -1.67 13.75 -23.17
C ALA A 179 -2.07 14.83 -22.16
N LEU A 180 -1.79 14.62 -20.87
CA LEU A 180 -2.11 15.56 -19.77
C LEU A 180 -0.88 16.34 -19.27
N ASP A 181 0.29 16.21 -19.91
CA ASP A 181 1.53 16.85 -19.50
C ASP A 181 1.89 16.62 -18.02
N LEU A 182 1.67 15.39 -17.50
CA LEU A 182 1.99 15.03 -16.13
C LEU A 182 3.52 14.86 -16.00
N THR A 183 4.17 15.73 -15.23
CA THR A 183 5.64 15.80 -15.15
C THR A 183 6.23 15.08 -13.97
N GLY A 184 5.44 14.85 -12.92
CA GLY A 184 5.86 14.21 -11.68
C GLY A 184 5.80 12.68 -11.72
N VAL A 185 5.06 12.09 -12.67
CA VAL A 185 4.91 10.64 -12.81
C VAL A 185 5.48 10.17 -14.15
N ARG A 186 6.15 9.01 -14.15
CA ARG A 186 6.67 8.36 -15.37
C ARG A 186 6.38 6.87 -15.33
N VAL A 187 6.18 6.26 -16.51
CA VAL A 187 6.03 4.81 -16.63
C VAL A 187 7.38 4.16 -16.92
N ASP A 188 7.68 3.09 -16.19
CA ASP A 188 8.78 2.17 -16.46
C ASP A 188 8.23 0.91 -17.13
N SER A 189 8.37 0.81 -18.43
CA SER A 189 7.92 -0.32 -19.24
C SER A 189 8.86 -1.53 -19.20
N ALA A 190 10.02 -1.42 -18.52
CA ALA A 190 11.04 -2.47 -18.49
C ALA A 190 10.75 -3.60 -17.50
N ALA A 191 9.62 -3.60 -16.79
CA ALA A 191 9.31 -4.60 -15.76
C ALA A 191 8.88 -5.98 -16.31
N GLY A 192 8.68 -6.14 -17.61
CA GLY A 192 8.22 -7.41 -18.23
C GLY A 192 9.28 -8.53 -18.28
N SER A 193 10.54 -8.27 -18.00
CA SER A 193 11.60 -9.26 -18.30
C SER A 193 12.09 -10.11 -17.11
N ALA A 194 11.71 -9.81 -15.86
CA ALA A 194 12.33 -10.45 -14.68
C ALA A 194 11.45 -11.47 -13.92
N ARG A 195 10.17 -11.66 -14.27
CA ARG A 195 9.24 -12.53 -13.51
C ARG A 195 9.01 -13.92 -14.09
N SER A 196 9.74 -14.32 -15.14
CA SER A 196 9.56 -15.66 -15.77
C SER A 196 10.11 -16.85 -14.97
N SER A 197 10.69 -16.66 -13.76
CA SER A 197 11.41 -17.74 -13.05
C SER A 197 10.85 -18.13 -11.68
N ARG A 198 9.66 -17.67 -11.26
CA ARG A 198 9.06 -18.13 -9.99
C ARG A 198 7.59 -18.59 -10.13
N ARG A 199 7.35 -19.51 -11.07
CA ARG A 199 6.27 -20.49 -10.96
C ARG A 199 6.93 -21.85 -10.88
N VAL A 200 6.81 -22.51 -9.77
CA VAL A 200 6.95 -23.92 -9.40
C VAL A 200 7.63 -24.00 -8.02
N ALA A 201 6.90 -24.20 -6.98
CA ALA A 201 6.89 -25.36 -6.10
C ALA A 201 5.90 -25.09 -4.98
#